data_6f0092b946e9a14067e6745eeee87213
#
_entry.id   6f0092b946e9a14067e6745eeee87213
#
_cell.length_a   1.000
_cell.length_b   1.000
_cell.length_c   1.000
_cell.angle_alpha   90.00
_cell.angle_beta   90.00
_cell.angle_gamma   90.00
#
_symmetry.space_group_name_H-M   'P 1'
#
loop_
_entity.id
_entity.type
_entity.pdbx_description
1 polymer ?
#
loop_
_entity_poly.entity_id
_entity_poly.type
_entity_poly.pdbx_seq_one_letter_code
_entity_poly.pdbx_strand_id
1 'polypeptide(L)'
;MNLRFLSLLAVSAALVSGSLTAAATPHKHSRAISQAQAVKIAKKRVGGGRVTDIDHSDGRWEIEIRRGCTEYDVDVSSQSGRVIKVDTDNHCDD
;
A
#
# COMPACT_ATOMS: atom_id res chain seq x y z
N MET A 1 47.46 35.25 14.35
CA MET A 1 47.00 34.96 14.31
C MET A 1 46.13 34.43 14.26
N ASN A 2 45.76 34.18 14.33
CA ASN A 2 44.82 33.84 14.27
C ASN A 2 44.11 33.16 13.80
N LEU A 3 43.81 32.92 13.67
CA LEU A 3 43.11 32.40 13.18
C LEU A 3 42.40 31.58 13.27
N ARG A 4 42.36 31.47 13.28
CA ARG A 4 41.69 30.79 13.34
C ARG A 4 40.75 30.38 13.16
N PHE A 5 40.44 30.28 13.08
CA PHE A 5 39.49 29.98 12.85
C PHE A 5 38.80 29.30 12.57
N LEU A 6 38.85 29.34 12.43
CA LEU A 6 38.16 28.89 12.04
C LEU A 6 37.55 28.03 12.01
N SER A 7 37.55 27.78 11.89
CA SER A 7 36.97 27.05 11.71
C SER A 7 36.13 26.52 11.86
N LEU A 8 36.00 26.48 11.89
CA LEU A 8 35.17 26.02 11.95
C LEU A 8 34.27 25.59 11.76
N LEU A 9 34.27 25.78 11.60
CA LEU A 9 33.42 25.57 11.25
C LEU A 9 32.86 24.69 10.99
N ALA A 10 32.90 24.36 10.73
CA ALA A 10 32.38 23.59 10.39
C ALA A 10 31.59 23.04 10.66
N VAL A 11 31.51 22.98 10.74
CA VAL A 11 30.79 22.51 10.95
C VAL A 11 29.92 22.06 10.83
N SER A 12 29.90 22.11 10.66
CA SER A 12 29.12 21.82 10.52
C SER A 12 28.43 21.17 10.27
N ALA A 13 28.40 21.17 10.12
CA ALA A 13 27.78 20.71 9.79
C ALA A 13 27.22 19.93 9.75
N ALA A 14 27.22 19.69 9.80
CA ALA A 14 26.75 19.04 9.67
C ALA A 14 25.91 18.58 9.71
N LEU A 15 25.79 18.60 9.79
CA LEU A 15 25.10 18.29 9.69
C LEU A 15 24.27 17.76 9.59
N VAL A 16 24.37 17.83 9.57
CA VAL A 16 23.73 17.55 9.37
C VAL A 16 23.06 17.00 9.25
N SER A 17 23.10 16.97 9.26
CA SER A 17 22.56 16.56 9.05
C SER A 17 21.91 15.90 8.90
N GLY A 18 21.67 15.82 8.88
CA GLY A 18 21.06 15.42 8.63
C GLY A 18 20.58 14.64 8.59
N SER A 19 20.64 14.42 8.67
CA SER A 19 20.27 13.75 8.50
C SER A 19 19.38 13.35 8.76
N LEU A 20 19.17 13.39 9.03
CA LEU A 20 18.38 13.18 9.21
C LEU A 20 17.54 12.69 8.84
N THR A 21 17.39 12.71 8.75
CA THR A 21 16.69 12.57 8.28
C THR A 21 16.20 11.58 8.02
N ALA A 22 16.34 11.39 7.70
CA ALA A 22 16.03 10.59 7.25
C ALA A 22 15.44 9.77 7.73
N ALA A 23 15.65 9.51 8.01
CA ALA A 23 15.30 8.78 8.60
C ALA A 23 14.06 8.49 8.61
N ALA A 24 13.56 8.78 8.88
CA ALA A 24 12.39 8.69 8.99
C ALA A 24 11.75 7.89 8.19
N THR A 25 11.53 7.75 7.60
CA THR A 25 11.01 7.09 6.69
C THR A 25 10.65 5.83 6.85
N PRO A 26 11.24 5.19 7.18
CA PRO A 26 11.03 3.95 7.13
C PRO A 26 9.83 3.46 7.64
N HIS A 27 9.45 3.49 8.53
CA HIS A 27 8.48 2.90 9.04
C HIS A 27 7.27 2.76 8.42
N LYS A 28 6.89 3.41 7.74
CA LYS A 28 5.71 3.26 7.27
C LYS A 28 5.40 2.09 6.64
N HIS A 29 6.21 1.41 6.16
CA HIS A 29 5.85 0.35 5.43
C HIS A 29 5.33 -0.75 6.17
N SER A 30 5.33 -0.80 7.34
CA SER A 30 4.85 -1.92 7.94
C SER A 30 3.41 -1.81 8.16
N ARG A 31 2.71 -0.90 7.66
CA ARG A 31 1.43 -0.83 7.91
C ARG A 31 0.52 -1.49 7.03
N ALA A 32 -0.67 -1.79 7.36
CA ALA A 32 -1.66 -2.46 6.56
C ALA A 32 -2.02 -1.60 5.37
N ILE A 33 -2.48 -2.19 4.32
CA ILE A 33 -2.86 -1.43 3.15
C ILE A 33 -4.26 -0.88 3.38
N SER A 34 -4.60 0.18 2.71
CA SER A 34 -5.88 0.82 2.89
C SER A 34 -6.94 0.14 2.02
N GLN A 35 -8.19 0.48 2.27
CA GLN A 35 -9.26 -0.07 1.49
C GLN A 35 -9.08 0.34 0.03
N ALA A 36 -8.70 1.60 -0.23
CA ALA A 36 -8.52 2.06 -1.59
C ALA A 36 -7.42 1.26 -2.31
N GLN A 37 -6.37 0.93 -1.59
CA GLN A 37 -5.31 0.17 -2.19
C GLN A 37 -5.78 -1.25 -2.46
N ALA A 38 -6.54 -1.83 -1.55
CA ALA A 38 -7.04 -3.18 -1.73
C ALA A 38 -7.97 -3.25 -2.94
N VAL A 39 -8.81 -2.25 -3.11
CA VAL A 39 -9.73 -2.21 -4.24
C VAL A 39 -8.92 -2.13 -5.54
N LYS A 40 -7.87 -1.31 -5.55
CA LYS A 40 -7.09 -1.16 -6.73
C LYS A 40 -6.41 -2.48 -7.07
N ILE A 41 -5.89 -3.18 -6.09
CA ILE A 41 -5.23 -4.45 -6.31
C ILE A 41 -6.23 -5.47 -6.84
N ALA A 42 -7.42 -5.53 -6.25
CA ALA A 42 -8.42 -6.48 -6.65
C ALA A 42 -8.88 -6.22 -8.08
N LYS A 43 -9.12 -4.96 -8.42
CA LYS A 43 -9.58 -4.65 -9.76
C LYS A 43 -8.52 -4.99 -10.78
N LYS A 44 -7.26 -4.74 -10.46
CA LYS A 44 -6.23 -5.01 -11.40
C LYS A 44 -6.12 -6.50 -11.61
N ARG A 45 -6.34 -7.29 -10.57
CA ARG A 45 -6.22 -8.72 -10.69
C ARG A 45 -7.27 -9.30 -11.61
N VAL A 46 -8.50 -8.81 -11.58
CA VAL A 46 -9.55 -9.37 -12.40
C VAL A 46 -9.81 -8.60 -13.68
N GLY A 47 -9.08 -7.55 -13.91
CA GLY A 47 -9.21 -6.82 -15.16
C GLY A 47 -10.24 -5.71 -15.15
N GLY A 48 -10.66 -5.27 -13.98
CA GLY A 48 -11.59 -4.16 -13.89
C GLY A 48 -12.97 -4.62 -13.48
N GLY A 49 -13.90 -3.70 -13.45
CA GLY A 49 -15.25 -4.03 -13.06
C GLY A 49 -15.75 -3.09 -12.00
N ARG A 50 -16.93 -3.37 -11.45
CA ARG A 50 -17.52 -2.52 -10.47
C ARG A 50 -17.51 -3.21 -9.12
N VAL A 51 -17.05 -2.52 -8.09
CA VAL A 51 -17.01 -3.09 -6.76
C VAL A 51 -18.42 -3.07 -6.20
N THR A 52 -18.93 -4.19 -5.77
CA THR A 52 -20.28 -4.29 -5.25
C THR A 52 -20.30 -4.54 -3.75
N ASP A 53 -19.19 -4.96 -3.17
CA ASP A 53 -19.17 -5.17 -1.74
C ASP A 53 -17.71 -5.20 -1.25
N ILE A 54 -17.48 -4.74 -0.03
CA ILE A 54 -16.16 -4.75 0.56
C ILE A 54 -16.31 -5.13 2.01
N ASP A 55 -15.52 -6.06 2.47
CA ASP A 55 -15.54 -6.46 3.85
C ASP A 55 -14.09 -6.59 4.35
N HIS A 56 -13.85 -6.26 5.59
CA HIS A 56 -12.51 -6.35 6.13
C HIS A 56 -12.56 -7.17 7.42
N SER A 57 -11.95 -8.30 7.39
CA SER A 57 -11.91 -9.12 8.58
C SER A 57 -10.77 -10.11 8.50
N ASP A 58 -10.33 -10.58 9.64
CA ASP A 58 -9.27 -11.58 9.68
C ASP A 58 -8.04 -11.25 8.87
N GLY A 59 -7.63 -10.01 8.87
CA GLY A 59 -6.39 -9.65 8.20
C GLY A 59 -6.47 -9.59 6.70
N ARG A 60 -7.67 -9.50 6.16
CA ARG A 60 -7.76 -9.38 4.73
C ARG A 60 -8.96 -8.56 4.32
N TRP A 61 -8.93 -8.08 3.11
CA TRP A 61 -10.01 -7.35 2.50
C TRP A 61 -10.68 -8.31 1.53
N GLU A 62 -12.00 -8.44 1.66
CA GLU A 62 -12.75 -9.30 0.76
C GLU A 62 -13.48 -8.35 -0.15
N ILE A 63 -13.16 -8.35 -1.43
CA ILE A 63 -13.70 -7.39 -2.37
C ILE A 63 -14.47 -8.11 -3.45
N GLU A 64 -15.75 -7.76 -3.59
CA GLU A 64 -16.58 -8.37 -4.58
C GLU A 64 -16.66 -7.45 -5.77
N ILE A 65 -16.34 -7.92 -6.95
CA ILE A 65 -16.35 -7.14 -8.16
C ILE A 65 -17.20 -7.81 -9.20
N ARG A 66 -18.05 -7.03 -9.84
CA ARG A 66 -18.88 -7.57 -10.88
C ARG A 66 -18.46 -6.97 -12.20
N ARG A 67 -18.28 -7.83 -13.20
CA ARG A 67 -17.93 -7.37 -14.51
C ARG A 67 -18.81 -8.11 -15.48
N GLY A 68 -19.80 -7.45 -16.02
CA GLY A 68 -20.78 -8.10 -16.85
C GLY A 68 -21.60 -9.04 -15.98
N CYS A 69 -21.69 -10.29 -16.34
CA CYS A 69 -22.41 -11.24 -15.55
C CYS A 69 -21.52 -12.03 -14.62
N THR A 70 -20.25 -11.72 -14.62
CA THR A 70 -19.33 -12.48 -13.79
C THR A 70 -19.05 -11.74 -12.49
N GLU A 71 -19.05 -12.49 -11.41
CA GLU A 71 -18.80 -11.92 -10.13
C GLU A 71 -17.49 -12.50 -9.62
N TYR A 72 -16.60 -11.67 -9.12
CA TYR A 72 -15.33 -12.12 -8.60
C TYR A 72 -15.25 -11.76 -7.12
N ASP A 73 -14.82 -12.69 -6.28
CA ASP A 73 -14.60 -12.39 -4.90
C ASP A 73 -13.10 -12.47 -4.71
N VAL A 74 -12.46 -11.36 -4.43
CA VAL A 74 -11.01 -11.30 -4.32
C VAL A 74 -10.62 -11.04 -2.87
N ASP A 75 -9.81 -11.91 -2.30
CA ASP A 75 -9.32 -11.70 -0.96
C ASP A 75 -7.90 -11.17 -1.05
N VAL A 76 -7.65 -10.03 -0.43
CA VAL A 76 -6.35 -9.38 -0.48
C VAL A 76 -5.82 -9.26 0.94
N SER A 77 -4.60 -9.65 1.18
CA SER A 77 -4.01 -9.57 2.52
C SER A 77 -3.94 -8.10 2.92
N SER A 78 -4.47 -7.75 4.07
CA SER A 78 -4.45 -6.38 4.49
C SER A 78 -3.07 -5.95 4.96
N GLN A 79 -2.16 -6.89 5.14
CA GLN A 79 -0.85 -6.51 5.51
C GLN A 79 0.09 -6.40 4.36
N SER A 80 0.05 -7.30 3.43
CA SER A 80 1.02 -7.29 2.34
C SER A 80 0.45 -6.84 1.00
N GLY A 81 -0.85 -6.83 0.85
CA GLY A 81 -1.44 -6.50 -0.43
C GLY A 81 -1.44 -7.66 -1.40
N ARG A 82 -1.06 -8.86 -0.95
CA ARG A 82 -1.04 -9.97 -1.85
C ARG A 82 -2.42 -10.51 -2.03
N VAL A 83 -2.75 -10.93 -3.23
CA VAL A 83 -4.04 -11.55 -3.50
C VAL A 83 -3.96 -12.97 -2.96
N ILE A 84 -4.81 -13.29 -2.01
CA ILE A 84 -4.81 -14.58 -1.37
C ILE A 84 -5.69 -15.57 -2.09
N LYS A 85 -6.80 -15.11 -2.61
CA LYS A 85 -7.74 -16.01 -3.24
C LYS A 85 -8.63 -15.27 -4.19
N VAL A 86 -9.06 -15.90 -5.25
CA VAL A 86 -10.01 -15.33 -6.19
C VAL A 86 -11.04 -16.40 -6.52
N ASP A 87 -12.31 -16.09 -6.26
CA ASP A 87 -13.38 -17.00 -6.61
C ASP A 87 -14.15 -16.33 -7.72
N THR A 88 -14.58 -17.08 -8.70
CA THR A 88 -15.29 -16.56 -9.84
C THR A 88 -16.64 -17.24 -9.96
N ASP A 89 -17.67 -16.46 -10.20
CA ASP A 89 -18.98 -17.00 -10.32
C ASP A 89 -19.66 -16.36 -11.52
N ASN A 90 -20.16 -17.16 -12.40
CA ASN A 90 -20.75 -16.63 -13.61
C ASN A 90 -22.27 -16.70 -13.52
N HIS A 91 -22.90 -15.56 -13.64
CA HIS A 91 -24.34 -15.51 -13.51
C HIS A 91 -25.06 -15.26 -14.79
N CYS A 92 -24.37 -15.40 -15.89
CA CYS A 92 -25.01 -15.12 -17.12
C CYS A 92 -25.70 -16.22 -17.74
N ASP A 93 -25.51 -17.34 -17.28
CA ASP A 93 -25.96 -18.36 -18.00
C ASP A 93 -27.24 -18.75 -17.85
N ASP A 94 -27.96 -18.37 -17.51
CA ASP A 94 -29.19 -18.83 -17.45
C ASP A 94 -29.98 -18.30 -18.11
#